data_6b35adb04949de72aee6db3d09ea74e0
#
_entry.id   6b35adb04949de72aee6db3d09ea74e0
#
_cell.length_a   1.000
_cell.length_b   1.000
_cell.length_c   1.000
_cell.angle_alpha   90.00
_cell.angle_beta   90.00
_cell.angle_gamma   90.00
#
_symmetry.space_group_name_H-M   'P 1'
#
loop_
_entity.id
_entity.type
_entity.pdbx_description
1 polymer ?
#
loop_
_entity_poly.entity_id
_entity_poly.type
_entity_poly.pdbx_seq_one_letter_code
_entity_poly.pdbx_strand_id
1 'polypeptide(L)'
;MTPSQTQHQKPSYNTTQNHHSSSNESISTATSQSAEHTLSTNTKLPIRNRREKRFEGDSPGIEWVVAGANGDYLAHRVRDILAPHAKRTDIDKLITDARRNYIEKELTKKTDILSIGDLFDKAANKKDPKFLLQAYTAETEFYRVLNVNLAQAHLDETGSVTLQINKYCSWIVGIIAHHPCLDRFNFSGKCYRGMSINKSDLEKYKEGTRILTKSFLSSSKDRDVATNFADTSASNDKISVLCIYDVRNRRSALHLAEISMFPDEKEVLIMPYTAFKIMEVAHLYGHNVKIEAEINLKECELW
;
A
#
# COMPACT_ATOMS: atom_id res chain seq x y z
N MET A 1 44.21 -51.06 -21.05
CA MET A 1 45.28 -51.18 -20.06
C MET A 1 44.76 -50.68 -18.76
N THR A 2 44.44 -51.59 -17.89
CA THR A 2 44.02 -51.48 -16.50
C THR A 2 45.27 -51.50 -15.59
N PRO A 3 45.18 -51.52 -14.27
CA PRO A 3 44.76 -50.50 -13.26
C PRO A 3 45.85 -50.37 -12.19
N SER A 4 45.65 -49.62 -11.12
CA SER A 4 46.20 -49.94 -9.82
C SER A 4 45.49 -49.22 -8.69
N GLN A 5 44.99 -50.00 -7.77
CA GLN A 5 44.53 -49.77 -6.42
C GLN A 5 45.72 -49.62 -5.45
N THR A 6 45.45 -49.00 -4.30
CA THR A 6 45.91 -49.38 -2.94
C THR A 6 45.33 -48.34 -1.94
N GLN A 7 44.42 -48.64 -1.09
CA GLN A 7 44.30 -49.34 0.19
C GLN A 7 44.92 -48.64 1.40
N HIS A 8 44.05 -48.41 2.40
CA HIS A 8 44.13 -48.63 3.86
C HIS A 8 44.99 -47.70 4.74
N GLN A 9 44.37 -47.05 5.73
CA GLN A 9 44.41 -47.55 7.13
C GLN A 9 43.72 -46.57 8.10
N LYS A 10 42.78 -47.08 8.92
CA LYS A 10 42.49 -46.64 10.30
C LYS A 10 43.40 -47.40 11.26
N PRO A 11 43.73 -46.92 12.48
CA PRO A 11 43.01 -47.23 13.73
C PRO A 11 43.09 -46.08 14.75
N SER A 12 42.53 -46.02 15.90
CA SER A 12 41.81 -46.75 16.94
C SER A 12 42.01 -45.99 18.27
N TYR A 13 40.94 -45.90 19.00
CA TYR A 13 40.72 -45.86 20.47
C TYR A 13 41.84 -45.44 21.45
N ASN A 14 41.46 -44.59 22.41
CA ASN A 14 41.68 -44.94 23.83
C ASN A 14 40.74 -44.20 24.80
N THR A 15 40.10 -44.99 25.62
CA THR A 15 39.28 -44.73 26.80
C THR A 15 40.18 -44.63 28.03
N THR A 16 39.93 -43.69 28.93
CA THR A 16 40.29 -43.90 30.34
C THR A 16 39.26 -43.22 31.26
N GLN A 17 38.79 -44.03 32.20
CA GLN A 17 37.83 -43.74 33.27
C GLN A 17 38.56 -43.29 34.55
N ASN A 18 37.70 -42.79 35.48
CA ASN A 18 37.80 -42.79 36.98
C ASN A 18 38.48 -41.55 37.60
N HIS A 19 37.96 -40.93 38.69
CA HIS A 19 37.34 -41.45 39.91
C HIS A 19 36.59 -40.38 40.71
N HIS A 20 35.66 -40.85 41.52
CA HIS A 20 34.89 -40.30 42.61
C HIS A 20 35.58 -39.31 43.58
N SER A 21 34.80 -38.35 44.09
CA SER A 21 34.53 -38.28 45.54
C SER A 21 33.38 -37.31 45.86
N SER A 22 32.51 -37.77 46.71
CA SER A 22 31.34 -37.18 47.35
C SER A 22 31.73 -36.23 48.49
N SER A 23 30.92 -35.19 48.73
CA SER A 23 30.46 -34.83 50.09
C SER A 23 29.40 -33.66 50.04
N ASN A 24 28.25 -34.01 50.52
CA ASN A 24 27.32 -33.40 51.50
C ASN A 24 26.95 -31.92 51.44
N GLU A 25 25.61 -31.74 51.21
CA GLU A 25 24.62 -31.03 52.04
C GLU A 25 24.81 -29.55 52.36
N SER A 26 23.91 -28.73 51.81
CA SER A 26 23.04 -27.89 52.65
C SER A 26 21.79 -27.43 51.85
N ILE A 27 20.65 -27.72 52.43
CA ILE A 27 19.32 -27.36 52.04
C ILE A 27 19.15 -25.84 52.26
N SER A 28 18.80 -25.09 51.23
CA SER A 28 18.15 -23.81 51.38
C SER A 28 16.99 -23.71 50.39
N THR A 29 15.81 -23.71 50.95
CA THR A 29 14.53 -23.43 50.34
C THR A 29 14.57 -22.08 49.61
N ALA A 30 14.54 -22.07 48.30
CA ALA A 30 14.27 -20.88 47.50
C ALA A 30 12.96 -21.06 46.75
N THR A 31 12.04 -20.24 47.13
CA THR A 31 10.71 -19.99 46.61
C THR A 31 10.74 -19.92 45.09
N SER A 32 9.91 -20.75 44.43
CA SER A 32 9.59 -20.66 43.01
C SER A 32 8.84 -19.36 42.72
N GLN A 33 9.52 -18.38 42.19
CA GLN A 33 8.88 -17.27 41.49
C GLN A 33 8.62 -17.72 40.05
N SER A 34 7.34 -17.96 39.75
CA SER A 34 6.81 -18.11 38.41
C SER A 34 7.14 -16.87 37.63
N ALA A 35 7.99 -17.01 36.63
CA ALA A 35 8.16 -15.98 35.58
C ALA A 35 6.85 -15.93 34.76
N GLU A 36 6.00 -15.01 35.09
CA GLU A 36 4.91 -14.58 34.19
C GLU A 36 5.55 -14.05 32.92
N HIS A 37 5.39 -14.81 31.85
CA HIS A 37 5.53 -14.32 30.49
C HIS A 37 4.52 -13.18 30.32
N THR A 38 4.98 -11.94 30.45
CA THR A 38 4.25 -10.78 29.97
C THR A 38 4.10 -10.93 28.46
N LEU A 39 2.94 -11.44 28.04
CA LEU A 39 2.46 -11.24 26.67
C LEU A 39 2.49 -9.74 26.41
N SER A 40 3.39 -9.31 25.55
CA SER A 40 3.36 -8.00 24.94
C SER A 40 2.02 -7.86 24.22
N THR A 41 1.08 -7.20 24.88
CA THR A 41 -0.14 -6.75 24.24
C THR A 41 0.27 -5.76 23.16
N ASN A 42 0.26 -6.22 21.92
CA ASN A 42 0.29 -5.35 20.75
C ASN A 42 -0.94 -4.43 20.82
N THR A 43 -0.82 -3.33 21.53
CA THR A 43 -1.80 -2.25 21.53
C THR A 43 -1.81 -1.68 20.13
N LYS A 44 -2.79 -2.12 19.31
CA LYS A 44 -3.07 -1.52 18.00
C LYS A 44 -3.22 -0.02 18.22
N LEU A 45 -2.35 0.76 17.60
CA LEU A 45 -2.47 2.22 17.61
C LEU A 45 -3.88 2.61 17.13
N PRO A 46 -4.48 3.68 17.70
CA PRO A 46 -5.74 4.20 17.18
C PRO A 46 -5.66 4.45 15.68
N ILE A 47 -6.75 4.22 14.96
CA ILE A 47 -6.85 4.40 13.50
C ILE A 47 -6.27 5.77 13.05
N ARG A 48 -6.53 6.82 13.83
CA ARG A 48 -6.02 8.18 13.62
C ARG A 48 -4.50 8.24 13.53
N ASN A 49 -3.79 7.67 14.51
CA ASN A 49 -2.33 7.75 14.57
C ASN A 49 -1.63 6.95 13.46
N ARG A 50 -2.31 5.96 12.88
CA ARG A 50 -1.77 5.14 11.78
C ARG A 50 -1.69 5.91 10.47
N ARG A 51 -2.73 6.71 10.14
CA ARG A 51 -2.72 7.50 8.89
C ARG A 51 -1.90 8.77 8.99
N GLU A 52 -1.87 9.43 10.15
CA GLU A 52 -0.96 10.55 10.36
C GLU A 52 0.47 10.15 10.05
N LYS A 53 0.94 8.98 10.50
CA LYS A 53 2.25 8.43 10.14
C LYS A 53 2.38 8.08 8.65
N ARG A 54 1.30 7.66 7.98
CA ARG A 54 1.31 7.44 6.53
C ARG A 54 1.45 8.73 5.73
N PHE A 55 1.02 9.85 6.27
CA PHE A 55 1.01 11.16 5.61
C PHE A 55 1.99 12.18 6.23
N GLU A 56 2.78 11.79 7.23
CA GLU A 56 3.91 12.59 7.74
C GLU A 56 4.98 12.71 6.66
N GLY A 57 5.04 13.84 6.04
CA GLY A 57 5.92 14.25 4.97
C GLY A 57 5.13 15.01 3.93
N ASP A 58 5.75 15.97 3.26
CA ASP A 58 5.15 16.84 2.27
C ASP A 58 4.14 16.08 1.42
N SER A 59 2.85 16.26 1.73
CA SER A 59 1.80 15.77 0.84
C SER A 59 2.09 16.38 -0.52
N PRO A 60 2.37 15.59 -1.56
CA PRO A 60 2.39 16.14 -2.89
C PRO A 60 1.02 16.82 -3.02
N GLY A 61 0.99 18.10 -3.28
CA GLY A 61 -0.25 18.89 -3.37
C GLY A 61 -1.43 18.09 -3.95
N ILE A 62 -2.38 18.68 -4.54
CA ILE A 62 -3.59 18.02 -5.05
C ILE A 62 -3.29 16.66 -5.72
N GLU A 63 -3.92 15.60 -5.22
CA GLU A 63 -3.74 14.20 -5.66
C GLU A 63 -4.34 13.92 -7.06
N TRP A 64 -4.68 14.96 -7.81
CA TRP A 64 -5.30 14.86 -9.13
C TRP A 64 -4.88 16.02 -10.04
N VAL A 65 -5.18 15.87 -11.32
CA VAL A 65 -5.05 16.92 -12.35
C VAL A 65 -6.39 17.12 -13.04
N VAL A 66 -6.63 18.32 -13.56
CA VAL A 66 -7.79 18.58 -14.43
C VAL A 66 -7.61 17.78 -15.71
N ALA A 67 -8.60 16.98 -16.04
CA ALA A 67 -8.52 16.05 -17.17
C ALA A 67 -9.17 16.55 -18.46
N GLY A 68 -9.74 17.74 -18.47
CA GLY A 68 -10.42 18.31 -19.63
C GLY A 68 -11.54 17.40 -20.19
N ALA A 69 -11.97 17.65 -21.43
CA ALA A 69 -13.00 16.85 -22.09
C ALA A 69 -12.54 15.43 -22.41
N ASN A 70 -11.23 15.21 -22.56
CA ASN A 70 -10.62 13.93 -22.95
C ASN A 70 -10.14 13.09 -21.76
N GLY A 71 -10.54 13.44 -20.51
CA GLY A 71 -10.06 12.76 -19.30
C GLY A 71 -10.31 11.26 -19.32
N ASP A 72 -11.44 10.85 -19.87
CA ASP A 72 -11.82 9.43 -19.97
C ASP A 72 -10.88 8.69 -20.94
N TYR A 73 -10.58 9.31 -22.08
CA TYR A 73 -9.62 8.79 -23.05
C TYR A 73 -8.21 8.68 -22.45
N LEU A 74 -7.75 9.71 -21.72
CA LEU A 74 -6.45 9.69 -21.06
C LEU A 74 -6.36 8.55 -20.02
N ALA A 75 -7.40 8.38 -19.20
CA ALA A 75 -7.48 7.28 -18.23
C ALA A 75 -7.36 5.90 -18.92
N HIS A 76 -8.06 5.72 -20.03
CA HIS A 76 -8.00 4.50 -20.82
C HIS A 76 -6.61 4.24 -21.39
N ARG A 77 -6.00 5.26 -22.01
CA ARG A 77 -4.66 5.17 -22.60
C ARG A 77 -3.59 4.81 -21.56
N VAL A 78 -3.65 5.41 -20.37
CA VAL A 78 -2.70 5.07 -19.28
C VAL A 78 -2.88 3.62 -18.86
N ARG A 79 -4.10 3.15 -18.71
CA ARG A 79 -4.38 1.74 -18.38
C ARG A 79 -3.85 0.79 -19.45
N ASP A 80 -3.99 1.13 -20.73
CA ASP A 80 -3.46 0.34 -21.84
C ASP A 80 -1.92 0.25 -21.79
N ILE A 81 -1.24 1.34 -21.45
CA ILE A 81 0.22 1.38 -21.33
C ILE A 81 0.69 0.49 -20.16
N LEU A 82 -0.08 0.40 -19.09
CA LEU A 82 0.24 -0.44 -17.93
C LEU A 82 -0.14 -1.92 -18.11
N ALA A 83 -1.16 -2.21 -18.93
CA ALA A 83 -1.73 -3.55 -19.10
C ALA A 83 -0.76 -4.64 -19.59
N PRO A 84 0.21 -4.39 -20.51
CA PRO A 84 1.12 -5.43 -21.01
C PRO A 84 1.91 -6.16 -19.91
N HIS A 85 2.21 -5.45 -18.82
CA HIS A 85 2.99 -6.02 -17.72
C HIS A 85 2.19 -7.04 -16.88
N ALA A 86 0.87 -6.90 -16.82
CA ALA A 86 0.00 -7.78 -16.04
C ALA A 86 -0.32 -9.12 -16.73
N LYS A 87 -0.30 -9.14 -18.06
CA LYS A 87 -0.65 -10.33 -18.87
C LYS A 87 0.53 -11.27 -19.09
N ARG A 88 1.71 -10.93 -18.58
CA ARG A 88 2.91 -11.77 -18.74
C ARG A 88 2.81 -13.00 -17.87
N THR A 89 3.28 -14.14 -18.44
CA THR A 89 3.36 -15.43 -17.71
C THR A 89 4.52 -15.47 -16.72
N ASP A 90 5.47 -14.53 -16.83
CA ASP A 90 6.68 -14.44 -16.01
C ASP A 90 6.61 -13.31 -14.96
N ILE A 91 5.43 -13.13 -14.35
CA ILE A 91 5.23 -12.10 -13.32
C ILE A 91 6.19 -12.27 -12.13
N ASP A 92 6.59 -13.50 -11.81
CA ASP A 92 7.59 -13.82 -10.81
C ASP A 92 8.93 -13.10 -11.08
N LYS A 93 9.39 -13.10 -12.34
CA LYS A 93 10.60 -12.38 -12.73
C LYS A 93 10.44 -10.87 -12.60
N LEU A 94 9.29 -10.34 -13.06
CA LEU A 94 8.99 -8.89 -12.94
C LEU A 94 8.99 -8.44 -11.48
N ILE A 95 8.38 -9.21 -10.60
CA ILE A 95 8.29 -8.91 -9.17
C ILE A 95 9.68 -9.01 -8.52
N THR A 96 10.47 -10.05 -8.86
CA THR A 96 11.84 -10.20 -8.35
C THR A 96 12.74 -9.05 -8.80
N ASP A 97 12.64 -8.65 -10.07
CA ASP A 97 13.40 -7.52 -10.59
C ASP A 97 12.96 -6.19 -9.95
N ALA A 98 11.66 -5.99 -9.73
CA ALA A 98 11.14 -4.81 -9.02
C ALA A 98 11.61 -4.79 -7.55
N ARG A 99 11.63 -5.93 -6.86
CA ARG A 99 12.19 -6.03 -5.51
C ARG A 99 13.63 -5.52 -5.46
N ARG A 100 14.49 -6.05 -6.33
CA ARG A 100 15.93 -5.71 -6.36
C ARG A 100 16.20 -4.28 -6.81
N ASN A 101 15.47 -3.80 -7.81
CA ASN A 101 15.79 -2.55 -8.49
C ASN A 101 14.87 -1.38 -8.12
N TYR A 102 13.83 -1.62 -7.34
CA TYR A 102 12.95 -0.58 -6.84
C TYR A 102 12.90 -0.58 -5.32
N ILE A 103 12.52 -1.69 -4.68
CA ILE A 103 12.38 -1.73 -3.21
C ILE A 103 13.74 -1.48 -2.53
N GLU A 104 14.81 -2.17 -2.94
CA GLU A 104 16.14 -2.02 -2.34
C GLU A 104 16.81 -0.66 -2.65
N LYS A 105 16.35 0.06 -3.68
CA LYS A 105 16.96 1.33 -4.10
C LYS A 105 16.20 2.58 -3.68
N GLU A 106 14.87 2.48 -3.64
CA GLU A 106 13.99 3.63 -3.37
C GLU A 106 13.62 3.74 -1.89
N LEU A 107 13.60 2.62 -1.15
CA LEU A 107 13.34 2.66 0.28
C LEU A 107 14.63 2.94 1.05
N THR A 108 14.52 3.75 2.10
CA THR A 108 15.66 4.18 2.91
C THR A 108 15.78 3.43 4.24
N LYS A 109 14.64 2.99 4.80
CA LYS A 109 14.58 2.30 6.08
C LYS A 109 14.86 0.81 5.89
N LYS A 110 15.92 0.30 6.51
CA LYS A 110 16.31 -1.11 6.42
C LYS A 110 15.18 -2.07 6.87
N THR A 111 14.42 -1.72 7.89
CA THR A 111 13.26 -2.49 8.37
C THR A 111 12.18 -2.60 7.29
N ASP A 112 11.91 -1.52 6.57
CA ASP A 112 10.91 -1.47 5.52
C ASP A 112 11.37 -2.26 4.29
N ILE A 113 12.66 -2.13 3.91
CA ILE A 113 13.26 -2.92 2.83
C ILE A 113 13.11 -4.42 3.10
N LEU A 114 13.36 -4.87 4.33
CA LEU A 114 13.22 -6.29 4.69
C LEU A 114 11.76 -6.75 4.65
N SER A 115 10.87 -6.04 5.35
CA SER A 115 9.45 -6.43 5.45
C SER A 115 8.73 -6.38 4.11
N ILE A 116 8.97 -5.35 3.29
CA ILE A 116 8.40 -5.25 1.94
C ILE A 116 9.06 -6.25 1.01
N GLY A 117 10.37 -6.45 1.12
CA GLY A 117 11.11 -7.47 0.36
C GLY A 117 10.53 -8.86 0.56
N ASP A 118 10.23 -9.26 1.80
CA ASP A 118 9.60 -10.55 2.12
C ASP A 118 8.23 -10.72 1.45
N LEU A 119 7.43 -9.65 1.37
CA LEU A 119 6.14 -9.69 0.69
C LEU A 119 6.30 -9.80 -0.83
N PHE A 120 7.29 -9.12 -1.42
CA PHE A 120 7.63 -9.28 -2.84
C PHE A 120 8.14 -10.69 -3.14
N ASP A 121 8.99 -11.28 -2.30
CA ASP A 121 9.44 -12.66 -2.46
C ASP A 121 8.27 -13.65 -2.35
N LYS A 122 7.33 -13.44 -1.42
CA LYS A 122 6.10 -14.23 -1.34
C LYS A 122 5.25 -14.08 -2.61
N ALA A 123 5.14 -12.86 -3.16
CA ALA A 123 4.39 -12.61 -4.39
C ALA A 123 5.00 -13.35 -5.58
N ALA A 124 6.33 -13.30 -5.74
CA ALA A 124 7.05 -13.99 -6.79
C ALA A 124 6.97 -15.51 -6.65
N ASN A 125 7.32 -16.05 -5.49
CA ASN A 125 7.38 -17.50 -5.25
C ASN A 125 6.01 -18.18 -5.38
N LYS A 126 4.93 -17.50 -4.97
CA LYS A 126 3.56 -18.03 -5.07
C LYS A 126 2.85 -17.62 -6.35
N LYS A 127 3.46 -16.76 -7.18
CA LYS A 127 2.85 -16.14 -8.36
C LYS A 127 1.49 -15.48 -8.01
N ASP A 128 1.39 -14.92 -6.81
CA ASP A 128 0.15 -14.33 -6.29
C ASP A 128 0.37 -12.84 -5.95
N PRO A 129 -0.13 -11.93 -6.81
CA PRO A 129 0.07 -10.49 -6.65
C PRO A 129 -0.67 -9.89 -5.45
N LYS A 130 -1.51 -10.63 -4.73
CA LYS A 130 -2.14 -10.13 -3.50
C LYS A 130 -1.12 -9.67 -2.46
N PHE A 131 0.08 -10.26 -2.45
CA PHE A 131 1.15 -9.86 -1.53
C PHE A 131 1.72 -8.48 -1.87
N LEU A 132 1.61 -8.00 -3.12
CA LEU A 132 1.93 -6.62 -3.48
C LEU A 132 0.92 -5.64 -2.87
N LEU A 133 -0.37 -6.03 -2.81
CA LEU A 133 -1.41 -5.25 -2.13
C LEU A 133 -1.17 -5.24 -0.62
N GLN A 134 -0.77 -6.36 -0.02
CA GLN A 134 -0.37 -6.39 1.39
C GLN A 134 0.83 -5.47 1.66
N ALA A 135 1.82 -5.44 0.77
CA ALA A 135 2.94 -4.53 0.87
C ALA A 135 2.49 -3.07 0.82
N TYR A 136 1.53 -2.74 -0.06
CA TYR A 136 0.97 -1.40 -0.15
C TYR A 136 0.22 -0.98 1.12
N THR A 137 -0.51 -1.89 1.76
CA THR A 137 -1.27 -1.60 2.99
C THR A 137 -0.41 -1.58 4.27
N ALA A 138 0.85 -2.01 4.20
CA ALA A 138 1.75 -2.01 5.34
C ALA A 138 2.14 -0.59 5.79
N GLU A 139 2.38 -0.42 7.10
CA GLU A 139 2.85 0.86 7.68
C GLU A 139 4.35 1.07 7.41
N THR A 140 4.70 1.24 6.14
CA THR A 140 6.08 1.44 5.67
C THR A 140 6.15 2.64 4.74
N GLU A 141 7.35 3.06 4.36
CA GLU A 141 7.51 4.14 3.39
C GLU A 141 7.15 3.72 1.94
N PHE A 142 6.95 2.43 1.67
CA PHE A 142 6.74 1.90 0.32
C PHE A 142 5.55 2.56 -0.40
N TYR A 143 4.37 2.64 0.25
CA TYR A 143 3.20 3.22 -0.38
C TYR A 143 3.42 4.70 -0.73
N ARG A 144 4.13 5.46 0.14
CA ARG A 144 4.44 6.87 -0.10
C ARG A 144 5.38 7.02 -1.29
N VAL A 145 6.47 6.26 -1.33
CA VAL A 145 7.43 6.27 -2.43
C VAL A 145 6.75 5.92 -3.75
N LEU A 146 5.91 4.87 -3.76
CA LEU A 146 5.16 4.47 -4.95
C LEU A 146 4.23 5.59 -5.45
N ASN A 147 3.48 6.22 -4.54
CA ASN A 147 2.54 7.30 -4.89
C ASN A 147 3.26 8.58 -5.35
N VAL A 148 4.40 8.93 -4.75
CA VAL A 148 5.22 10.07 -5.20
C VAL A 148 5.72 9.83 -6.62
N ASN A 149 6.25 8.64 -6.91
CA ASN A 149 6.72 8.30 -8.26
C ASN A 149 5.57 8.35 -9.29
N LEU A 150 4.38 7.88 -8.94
CA LEU A 150 3.20 7.97 -9.81
C LEU A 150 2.77 9.43 -10.03
N ALA A 151 2.76 10.25 -8.99
CA ALA A 151 2.33 11.65 -9.08
C ALA A 151 3.27 12.52 -9.93
N GLN A 152 4.52 12.10 -10.11
CA GLN A 152 5.50 12.77 -10.98
C GLN A 152 5.33 12.45 -12.47
N ALA A 153 4.47 11.49 -12.83
CA ALA A 153 4.21 11.17 -14.23
C ALA A 153 3.65 12.39 -14.97
N HIS A 154 4.30 12.74 -16.07
CA HIS A 154 3.82 13.81 -16.95
C HIS A 154 2.80 13.25 -17.95
N LEU A 155 1.60 13.80 -17.91
CA LEU A 155 0.58 13.60 -18.92
C LEU A 155 0.69 14.77 -19.89
N ASP A 156 1.00 14.49 -21.16
CA ASP A 156 1.10 15.54 -22.18
C ASP A 156 -0.31 16.07 -22.52
N GLU A 157 -0.45 17.39 -22.54
CA GLU A 157 -1.71 18.08 -22.90
C GLU A 157 -2.14 17.80 -24.34
N THR A 158 -1.23 17.33 -25.19
CA THR A 158 -1.51 17.00 -26.60
C THR A 158 -2.23 15.65 -26.78
N GLY A 159 -2.53 14.94 -25.70
CA GLY A 159 -3.15 13.61 -25.75
C GLY A 159 -2.15 12.48 -26.03
N SER A 160 -0.86 12.79 -26.13
CA SER A 160 0.19 11.78 -26.09
C SER A 160 0.51 11.45 -24.63
N VAL A 161 0.20 10.25 -24.22
CA VAL A 161 0.50 9.78 -22.85
C VAL A 161 1.92 9.23 -22.84
N THR A 162 2.86 10.05 -22.40
CA THR A 162 4.20 9.59 -22.11
C THR A 162 4.34 9.45 -20.60
N LEU A 163 4.17 8.24 -20.09
CA LEU A 163 4.41 7.94 -18.68
C LEU A 163 5.90 7.89 -18.40
N GLN A 164 6.47 9.02 -18.00
CA GLN A 164 7.84 9.08 -17.50
C GLN A 164 7.88 8.66 -16.03
N ILE A 165 7.59 7.40 -15.76
CA ILE A 165 7.72 6.81 -14.43
C ILE A 165 8.81 5.76 -14.42
N ASN A 166 9.38 5.50 -13.25
CA ASN A 166 10.31 4.39 -13.08
C ASN A 166 9.68 3.09 -13.62
N LYS A 167 10.38 2.37 -14.48
CA LYS A 167 9.83 1.19 -15.17
C LYS A 167 9.37 0.10 -14.17
N TYR A 168 10.05 -0.03 -13.03
CA TYR A 168 9.66 -1.02 -12.02
C TYR A 168 8.41 -0.59 -11.25
N CYS A 169 8.25 0.73 -11.01
CA CYS A 169 7.01 1.30 -10.53
C CYS A 169 5.85 0.97 -11.49
N SER A 170 6.04 1.17 -12.81
CA SER A 170 5.02 0.82 -13.82
C SER A 170 4.66 -0.66 -13.82
N TRP A 171 5.63 -1.56 -13.59
CA TRP A 171 5.36 -2.99 -13.48
C TRP A 171 4.51 -3.33 -12.26
N ILE A 172 4.86 -2.79 -11.09
CA ILE A 172 4.09 -2.99 -9.85
C ILE A 172 2.65 -2.53 -10.04
N VAL A 173 2.48 -1.31 -10.55
CA VAL A 173 1.16 -0.70 -10.78
C VAL A 173 0.37 -1.47 -11.83
N GLY A 174 1.00 -1.86 -12.94
CA GLY A 174 0.38 -2.65 -13.99
C GLY A 174 -0.11 -4.01 -13.49
N ILE A 175 0.69 -4.71 -12.67
CA ILE A 175 0.28 -5.97 -12.06
C ILE A 175 -0.91 -5.74 -11.12
N ILE A 176 -0.85 -4.74 -10.24
CA ILE A 176 -1.95 -4.44 -9.31
C ILE A 176 -3.23 -4.07 -10.08
N ALA A 177 -3.12 -3.24 -11.12
CA ALA A 177 -4.27 -2.76 -11.86
C ALA A 177 -4.92 -3.83 -12.75
N HIS A 178 -4.17 -4.78 -13.29
CA HIS A 178 -4.65 -5.61 -14.41
C HIS A 178 -4.52 -7.12 -14.21
N HIS A 179 -3.76 -7.61 -13.20
CA HIS A 179 -3.55 -9.06 -13.07
C HIS A 179 -4.86 -9.79 -12.72
N PRO A 180 -5.26 -10.84 -13.46
CA PRO A 180 -6.57 -11.50 -13.29
C PRO A 180 -6.81 -12.09 -11.90
N CYS A 181 -5.77 -12.56 -11.21
CA CYS A 181 -5.89 -13.09 -9.83
C CYS A 181 -6.45 -12.07 -8.84
N LEU A 182 -6.40 -10.76 -9.16
CA LEU A 182 -6.93 -9.70 -8.32
C LEU A 182 -8.38 -9.33 -8.66
N ASP A 183 -8.98 -9.95 -9.66
CA ASP A 183 -10.37 -9.69 -10.06
C ASP A 183 -11.38 -9.96 -8.94
N ARG A 184 -11.06 -10.88 -8.05
CA ARG A 184 -11.90 -11.19 -6.86
C ARG A 184 -12.02 -10.03 -5.87
N PHE A 185 -11.12 -9.06 -5.93
CA PHE A 185 -11.14 -7.87 -5.08
C PHE A 185 -11.81 -6.67 -5.76
N ASN A 186 -12.34 -6.82 -6.97
CA ASN A 186 -13.04 -5.74 -7.66
C ASN A 186 -14.08 -5.07 -6.76
N PHE A 187 -14.09 -3.75 -6.78
CA PHE A 187 -15.06 -2.93 -6.07
C PHE A 187 -15.81 -2.01 -7.04
N SER A 188 -17.11 -1.91 -6.85
CA SER A 188 -17.98 -0.89 -7.43
C SER A 188 -18.95 -0.39 -6.38
N GLY A 189 -19.33 0.88 -6.45
CA GLY A 189 -20.18 1.54 -5.49
C GLY A 189 -19.52 2.73 -4.82
N LYS A 190 -20.11 3.19 -3.72
CA LYS A 190 -19.59 4.35 -2.99
C LYS A 190 -18.48 3.96 -2.02
N CYS A 191 -17.40 4.75 -2.02
CA CYS A 191 -16.36 4.73 -1.00
C CYS A 191 -15.99 6.16 -0.58
N TYR A 192 -15.37 6.30 0.56
CA TYR A 192 -15.19 7.56 1.28
C TYR A 192 -13.73 7.78 1.61
N ARG A 193 -13.27 9.04 1.43
CA ARG A 193 -11.92 9.44 1.79
C ARG A 193 -11.94 10.75 2.57
N GLY A 194 -11.58 10.71 3.84
CA GLY A 194 -11.38 11.88 4.66
C GLY A 194 -10.01 12.50 4.42
N MET A 195 -9.95 13.81 4.29
CA MET A 195 -8.73 14.57 4.03
C MET A 195 -8.73 15.86 4.84
N SER A 196 -7.54 16.34 5.19
CA SER A 196 -7.30 17.68 5.69
C SER A 196 -6.53 18.44 4.62
N ILE A 197 -7.15 19.42 3.96
CA ILE A 197 -6.58 20.18 2.85
C ILE A 197 -6.56 21.68 3.16
N ASN A 198 -5.75 22.45 2.44
CA ASN A 198 -5.80 23.90 2.55
C ASN A 198 -7.10 24.45 1.95
N LYS A 199 -7.61 25.54 2.51
CA LYS A 199 -8.83 26.20 1.97
C LYS A 199 -8.68 26.57 0.50
N SER A 200 -7.50 27.03 0.09
CA SER A 200 -7.18 27.33 -1.32
C SER A 200 -7.21 26.09 -2.24
N ASP A 201 -6.99 24.90 -1.71
CA ASP A 201 -7.08 23.66 -2.46
C ASP A 201 -8.54 23.22 -2.67
N LEU A 202 -9.43 23.52 -1.71
CA LEU A 202 -10.86 23.27 -1.88
C LEU A 202 -11.45 24.09 -3.05
N GLU A 203 -11.00 25.33 -3.25
CA GLU A 203 -11.45 26.19 -4.36
C GLU A 203 -11.16 25.62 -5.75
N LYS A 204 -10.24 24.66 -5.83
CA LYS A 204 -9.91 23.97 -7.10
C LYS A 204 -10.92 22.89 -7.46
N TYR A 205 -11.72 22.43 -6.50
CA TYR A 205 -12.81 21.48 -6.74
C TYR A 205 -14.04 22.22 -7.27
N LYS A 206 -14.15 22.33 -8.58
CA LYS A 206 -15.27 23.00 -9.25
C LYS A 206 -16.24 21.98 -9.82
N GLU A 207 -17.52 22.14 -9.53
CA GLU A 207 -18.58 21.29 -10.07
C GLU A 207 -18.53 21.23 -11.60
N GLY A 208 -18.81 20.07 -12.14
CA GLY A 208 -18.74 19.79 -13.58
C GLY A 208 -17.33 19.49 -14.10
N THR A 209 -16.27 19.81 -13.34
CA THR A 209 -14.88 19.55 -13.74
C THR A 209 -14.61 18.06 -13.73
N ARG A 210 -13.89 17.58 -14.74
CA ARG A 210 -13.31 16.24 -14.76
C ARG A 210 -11.89 16.27 -14.22
N ILE A 211 -11.58 15.33 -13.35
CA ILE A 211 -10.25 15.16 -12.74
C ILE A 211 -9.73 13.76 -13.02
N LEU A 212 -8.41 13.62 -13.07
CA LEU A 212 -7.70 12.36 -13.17
C LEU A 212 -6.83 12.18 -11.94
N THR A 213 -7.02 11.08 -11.20
CA THR A 213 -6.18 10.78 -10.03
C THR A 213 -4.74 10.52 -10.46
N LYS A 214 -3.76 11.03 -9.71
CA LYS A 214 -2.33 10.87 -10.05
C LYS A 214 -1.72 9.60 -9.45
N SER A 215 -2.26 9.15 -8.34
CA SER A 215 -1.73 8.04 -7.54
C SER A 215 -2.86 7.13 -7.08
N PHE A 216 -2.51 6.07 -6.39
CA PHE A 216 -3.50 5.28 -5.66
C PHE A 216 -4.15 6.12 -4.57
N LEU A 217 -5.48 6.03 -4.45
CA LEU A 217 -6.21 6.66 -3.37
C LEU A 217 -6.75 5.60 -2.41
N SER A 218 -6.20 5.55 -1.20
CA SER A 218 -6.76 4.76 -0.10
C SER A 218 -8.03 5.45 0.40
N SER A 219 -9.12 4.74 0.38
CA SER A 219 -10.44 5.16 0.83
C SER A 219 -11.05 4.06 1.71
N SER A 220 -12.21 4.29 2.28
CA SER A 220 -12.92 3.29 3.08
C SER A 220 -14.32 3.05 2.51
N LYS A 221 -14.80 1.82 2.60
CA LYS A 221 -16.20 1.51 2.37
C LYS A 221 -17.11 2.07 3.47
N ASP A 222 -16.53 2.41 4.62
CA ASP A 222 -17.20 2.93 5.78
C ASP A 222 -16.97 4.44 5.92
N ARG A 223 -18.08 5.21 5.93
CA ARG A 223 -18.05 6.66 6.01
C ARG A 223 -17.45 7.16 7.32
N ASP A 224 -17.77 6.51 8.45
CA ASP A 224 -17.32 6.92 9.77
C ASP A 224 -15.80 6.70 9.91
N VAL A 225 -15.30 5.59 9.37
CA VAL A 225 -13.87 5.33 9.27
C VAL A 225 -13.18 6.43 8.47
N ALA A 226 -13.71 6.79 7.30
CA ALA A 226 -13.14 7.86 6.48
C ALA A 226 -13.18 9.22 7.18
N THR A 227 -14.29 9.55 7.86
CA THR A 227 -14.45 10.80 8.59
C THR A 227 -13.39 10.98 9.68
N ASN A 228 -12.98 9.90 10.33
CA ASN A 228 -11.94 9.97 11.37
C ASN A 228 -10.55 10.35 10.82
N PHE A 229 -10.37 10.33 9.52
CA PHE A 229 -9.13 10.73 8.85
C PHE A 229 -9.11 12.19 8.36
N ALA A 230 -10.20 12.91 8.51
CA ALA A 230 -10.33 14.30 8.06
C ALA A 230 -10.06 15.34 9.18
N ASP A 231 -9.34 14.96 10.21
CA ASP A 231 -9.12 15.83 11.38
C ASP A 231 -8.20 17.01 11.07
N THR A 232 -8.68 18.21 11.40
CA THR A 232 -7.97 19.50 11.18
C THR A 232 -7.41 20.11 12.46
N SER A 233 -7.40 19.39 13.58
CA SER A 233 -7.04 19.93 14.91
C SER A 233 -5.64 20.59 15.00
N ALA A 234 -4.83 20.54 13.95
CA ALA A 234 -3.46 21.03 13.95
C ALA A 234 -3.22 22.38 13.23
N SER A 235 -4.18 22.97 12.50
CA SER A 235 -3.94 24.21 11.74
C SER A 235 -5.21 24.94 11.35
N ASN A 236 -5.22 26.28 11.56
CA ASN A 236 -6.34 27.17 11.20
C ASN A 236 -6.53 27.36 9.68
N ASP A 237 -5.53 26.99 8.87
CA ASP A 237 -5.57 27.17 7.40
C ASP A 237 -6.09 25.95 6.67
N LYS A 238 -6.31 24.84 7.40
CA LYS A 238 -6.81 23.60 6.86
C LYS A 238 -8.31 23.44 7.09
N ILE A 239 -8.94 22.70 6.21
CA ILE A 239 -10.36 22.34 6.26
C ILE A 239 -10.50 20.83 6.14
N SER A 240 -11.42 20.27 6.92
CA SER A 240 -11.75 18.84 6.89
C SER A 240 -12.73 18.55 5.75
N VAL A 241 -12.34 17.67 4.86
CA VAL A 241 -13.11 17.34 3.65
C VAL A 241 -13.37 15.85 3.59
N LEU A 242 -14.59 15.48 3.21
CA LEU A 242 -14.96 14.11 2.87
C LEU A 242 -15.22 14.00 1.37
N CYS A 243 -14.36 13.30 0.66
CA CYS A 243 -14.60 12.90 -0.72
C CYS A 243 -15.46 11.63 -0.77
N ILE A 244 -16.51 11.65 -1.56
CA ILE A 244 -17.44 10.54 -1.81
C ILE A 244 -17.29 10.12 -3.25
N TYR A 245 -16.64 8.98 -3.49
CA TYR A 245 -16.39 8.44 -4.81
C TYR A 245 -17.46 7.41 -5.18
N ASP A 246 -18.16 7.61 -6.30
CA ASP A 246 -19.05 6.63 -6.92
C ASP A 246 -18.28 5.87 -8.00
N VAL A 247 -17.67 4.74 -7.63
CA VAL A 247 -16.85 3.89 -8.51
C VAL A 247 -17.76 2.98 -9.33
N ARG A 248 -17.57 2.94 -10.66
CA ARG A 248 -18.45 2.25 -11.60
C ARG A 248 -17.78 1.22 -12.48
N ASN A 249 -16.56 1.53 -12.91
CA ASN A 249 -15.88 0.69 -13.87
C ASN A 249 -15.13 -0.46 -13.19
N ARG A 250 -15.12 -1.59 -13.88
CA ARG A 250 -14.37 -2.74 -13.42
C ARG A 250 -12.89 -2.40 -13.30
N ARG A 251 -12.27 -2.82 -12.20
CA ARG A 251 -10.83 -2.63 -11.92
C ARG A 251 -10.40 -1.17 -11.70
N SER A 252 -11.33 -0.27 -11.50
CA SER A 252 -11.03 1.10 -11.06
C SER A 252 -10.79 1.19 -9.56
N ALA A 253 -11.27 0.21 -8.79
CA ALA A 253 -10.96 0.08 -7.38
C ALA A 253 -10.95 -1.40 -6.92
N LEU A 254 -10.24 -1.66 -5.83
CA LEU A 254 -10.16 -2.96 -5.17
C LEU A 254 -10.58 -2.84 -3.69
N HIS A 255 -11.39 -3.78 -3.20
CA HIS A 255 -11.75 -3.89 -1.79
C HIS A 255 -10.74 -4.79 -1.07
N LEU A 256 -9.95 -4.23 -0.17
CA LEU A 256 -8.78 -4.87 0.41
C LEU A 256 -9.00 -5.42 1.83
N ALA A 257 -10.22 -5.37 2.38
CA ALA A 257 -10.47 -5.74 3.79
C ALA A 257 -9.94 -7.14 4.16
N GLU A 258 -9.99 -8.11 3.24
CA GLU A 258 -9.53 -9.49 3.48
C GLU A 258 -8.01 -9.64 3.48
N ILE A 259 -7.28 -8.71 2.86
CA ILE A 259 -5.83 -8.81 2.65
C ILE A 259 -5.05 -7.64 3.23
N SER A 260 -5.72 -6.55 3.58
CA SER A 260 -5.11 -5.39 4.22
C SER A 260 -4.48 -5.78 5.56
N MET A 261 -3.38 -5.12 5.90
CA MET A 261 -2.79 -5.20 7.24
C MET A 261 -3.71 -4.59 8.31
N PHE A 262 -4.75 -3.85 7.89
CA PHE A 262 -5.74 -3.18 8.74
C PHE A 262 -7.18 -3.46 8.27
N PRO A 263 -7.72 -4.67 8.54
CA PRO A 263 -9.07 -5.06 8.07
C PRO A 263 -10.18 -4.12 8.54
N ASP A 264 -10.03 -3.55 9.74
CA ASP A 264 -11.00 -2.64 10.37
C ASP A 264 -11.21 -1.34 9.58
N GLU A 265 -10.25 -0.97 8.73
CA GLU A 265 -10.35 0.21 7.87
C GLU A 265 -11.29 -0.02 6.68
N LYS A 266 -11.70 -1.26 6.40
CA LYS A 266 -12.55 -1.64 5.25
C LYS A 266 -12.05 -0.98 3.96
N GLU A 267 -10.74 -1.06 3.75
CA GLU A 267 -10.02 -0.28 2.74
C GLU A 267 -10.53 -0.60 1.33
N VAL A 268 -10.78 0.47 0.57
CA VAL A 268 -11.00 0.46 -0.87
C VAL A 268 -9.88 1.26 -1.52
N LEU A 269 -9.10 0.61 -2.36
CA LEU A 269 -7.98 1.21 -3.07
C LEU A 269 -8.42 1.60 -4.48
N ILE A 270 -8.57 2.90 -4.74
CA ILE A 270 -8.85 3.44 -6.07
C ILE A 270 -7.54 3.44 -6.86
N MET A 271 -7.59 2.95 -8.10
CA MET A 271 -6.43 2.88 -8.99
C MET A 271 -5.95 4.27 -9.42
N PRO A 272 -4.65 4.44 -9.65
CA PRO A 272 -4.13 5.67 -10.23
C PRO A 272 -4.72 5.89 -11.63
N TYR A 273 -4.79 7.13 -12.02
CA TYR A 273 -5.30 7.57 -13.33
C TYR A 273 -6.77 7.16 -13.57
N THR A 274 -7.57 7.14 -12.50
CA THR A 274 -9.02 6.98 -12.61
C THR A 274 -9.65 8.36 -12.81
N ALA A 275 -10.52 8.48 -13.81
CA ALA A 275 -11.20 9.73 -14.14
C ALA A 275 -12.50 9.87 -13.36
N PHE A 276 -12.68 11.00 -12.69
CA PHE A 276 -13.92 11.35 -11.97
C PHE A 276 -14.44 12.71 -12.43
N LYS A 277 -15.75 12.85 -12.44
CA LYS A 277 -16.42 14.14 -12.56
C LYS A 277 -16.85 14.61 -11.18
N ILE A 278 -16.53 15.87 -10.84
CA ILE A 278 -17.01 16.52 -9.63
C ILE A 278 -18.48 16.86 -9.86
N MET A 279 -19.36 16.25 -9.06
CA MET A 279 -20.80 16.39 -9.20
C MET A 279 -21.34 17.51 -8.32
N GLU A 280 -20.75 17.68 -7.13
CA GLU A 280 -21.21 18.62 -6.11
C GLU A 280 -20.08 18.91 -5.12
N VAL A 281 -20.02 20.14 -4.64
CA VAL A 281 -19.16 20.58 -3.53
C VAL A 281 -20.05 21.24 -2.49
N ALA A 282 -20.40 20.52 -1.44
CA ALA A 282 -21.26 20.98 -0.37
C ALA A 282 -20.44 21.48 0.82
N HIS A 283 -20.63 22.74 1.24
CA HIS A 283 -20.10 23.28 2.49
C HIS A 283 -21.04 22.98 3.63
N LEU A 284 -20.52 22.43 4.71
CA LEU A 284 -21.27 22.06 5.91
C LEU A 284 -20.98 23.07 7.01
N TYR A 285 -22.03 23.71 7.51
CA TYR A 285 -21.94 24.71 8.55
C TYR A 285 -22.61 24.20 9.83
N GLY A 286 -22.00 24.43 10.98
CA GLY A 286 -22.60 24.08 12.28
C GLY A 286 -21.60 24.06 13.43
N HIS A 287 -22.09 24.08 14.66
CA HIS A 287 -21.25 23.87 15.83
C HIS A 287 -20.89 22.38 15.95
N ASN A 288 -19.61 22.06 16.06
CA ASN A 288 -19.06 20.70 16.18
C ASN A 288 -19.15 19.83 14.91
N VAL A 289 -19.11 20.43 13.73
CA VAL A 289 -19.07 19.67 12.47
C VAL A 289 -17.67 19.08 12.27
N LYS A 290 -17.56 17.76 12.23
CA LYS A 290 -16.29 17.06 11.96
C LYS A 290 -15.80 17.25 10.51
N ILE A 291 -16.74 17.37 9.56
CA ILE A 291 -16.47 17.54 8.12
C ILE A 291 -17.05 18.90 7.73
N GLU A 292 -16.22 19.77 7.23
CA GLU A 292 -16.58 21.13 6.83
C GLU A 292 -16.99 21.21 5.35
N ALA A 293 -16.55 20.24 4.51
CA ALA A 293 -17.02 20.14 3.14
C ALA A 293 -17.12 18.69 2.67
N GLU A 294 -18.11 18.41 1.82
CA GLU A 294 -18.27 17.15 1.11
C GLU A 294 -18.12 17.35 -0.39
N ILE A 295 -17.37 16.46 -1.02
CA ILE A 295 -17.16 16.48 -2.46
C ILE A 295 -17.67 15.18 -3.06
N ASN A 296 -18.73 15.25 -3.84
CA ASN A 296 -19.30 14.11 -4.55
C ASN A 296 -18.61 13.95 -5.92
N LEU A 297 -18.01 12.78 -6.14
CA LEU A 297 -17.26 12.46 -7.35
C LEU A 297 -17.84 11.20 -8.00
N LYS A 298 -18.24 11.30 -9.26
CA LYS A 298 -18.76 10.19 -10.05
C LYS A 298 -17.71 9.76 -11.06
N GLU A 299 -17.37 8.47 -11.06
CA GLU A 299 -16.46 7.95 -12.07
C GLU A 299 -17.02 8.14 -13.47
N CYS A 300 -16.16 8.60 -14.38
CA CYS A 300 -16.50 8.75 -15.78
C CYS A 300 -16.65 7.37 -16.44
N GLU A 301 -17.60 7.26 -17.36
CA GLU A 301 -17.81 6.01 -18.11
C GLU A 301 -16.63 5.76 -19.05
N LEU A 302 -16.20 4.50 -19.13
CA LEU A 302 -15.26 4.07 -20.17
C LEU A 302 -16.03 3.98 -21.49
N TRP A 303 -15.44 4.51 -22.54
CA TRP A 303 -15.94 4.39 -23.92
C TRP A 303 -15.83 2.96 -24.41
#